data_ccb12cab2cf0167721d56a252db24824
#
_entry.id   ccb12cab2cf0167721d56a252db24824
#
_cell.length_a   1.000
_cell.length_b   1.000
_cell.length_c   1.000
_cell.angle_alpha   90.00
_cell.angle_beta   90.00
_cell.angle_gamma   90.00
#
_symmetry.space_group_name_H-M   'P 1'
#
loop_
_entity.id
_entity.type
_entity.pdbx_description
1 polymer ?
#
loop_
_entity_poly.entity_id
_entity_poly.type
_entity_poly.pdbx_seq_one_letter_code
_entity_poly.pdbx_strand_id
1 'polypeptide(L)'
;MLEAFGLGTLAQSSLLLAGLLVCWVTVPRRLIGILAGFGAGALIAAVSFDLLGEAEGLGSWELALWMLIGVAVFLGGDFVVERRFGSEGAGGAMGIVVGSVVDGVPESIIFGIQIATDFPVSISFVAAVFVSNIPQAMAPSADLAASGWSVRRLGTLWLLVVLACGVAAALGYLAADASSSANGDRMAALAAGGLLAMLTNSLMPFAYDRGGALAGAATVVGFCLSVLGT
;
A
#
# COMPACT_ATOMS: atom_id res chain seq x y z
N MET A 1 -4.76 0.91 -19.76
CA MET A 1 -4.75 2.17 -19.02
C MET A 1 -6.02 2.41 -18.19
N LEU A 2 -7.24 2.45 -18.78
CA LEU A 2 -8.48 2.65 -18.00
C LEU A 2 -8.72 1.52 -16.99
N GLU A 3 -8.42 0.29 -17.33
CA GLU A 3 -8.48 -0.86 -16.43
C GLU A 3 -7.51 -0.71 -15.25
N ALA A 4 -6.28 -0.27 -15.51
CA ALA A 4 -5.28 -0.01 -14.48
C ALA A 4 -5.76 1.08 -13.51
N PHE A 5 -6.26 2.20 -14.04
CA PHE A 5 -6.88 3.25 -13.22
C PHE A 5 -8.05 2.72 -12.39
N GLY A 6 -8.94 1.93 -13.01
CA GLY A 6 -10.10 1.35 -12.35
C GLY A 6 -9.71 0.40 -11.22
N LEU A 7 -8.75 -0.49 -11.46
CA LEU A 7 -8.26 -1.45 -10.48
C LEU A 7 -7.55 -0.76 -9.32
N GLY A 8 -6.63 0.19 -9.60
CA GLY A 8 -5.97 0.97 -8.56
C GLY A 8 -6.96 1.74 -7.69
N THR A 9 -7.97 2.38 -8.32
CA THR A 9 -9.04 3.06 -7.59
C THR A 9 -9.86 2.09 -6.73
N LEU A 10 -10.19 0.90 -7.27
CA LEU A 10 -10.96 -0.13 -6.56
C LEU A 10 -10.19 -0.65 -5.34
N ALA A 11 -8.94 -1.05 -5.52
CA ALA A 11 -8.09 -1.57 -4.45
C ALA A 11 -7.91 -0.56 -3.33
N GLN A 12 -7.72 0.71 -3.67
CA GLN A 12 -7.53 1.80 -2.70
C GLN A 12 -8.84 2.37 -2.15
N SER A 13 -10.02 1.95 -2.66
CA SER A 13 -11.32 2.44 -2.18
C SER A 13 -11.58 2.15 -0.70
N SER A 14 -10.91 1.14 -0.12
CA SER A 14 -10.94 0.84 1.31
C SER A 14 -10.45 2.01 2.18
N LEU A 15 -9.54 2.86 1.69
CA LEU A 15 -9.13 4.09 2.38
C LEU A 15 -10.33 5.03 2.59
N LEU A 16 -11.13 5.24 1.55
CA LEU A 16 -12.33 6.09 1.63
C LEU A 16 -13.38 5.46 2.54
N LEU A 17 -13.66 4.17 2.38
CA LEU A 17 -14.68 3.46 3.17
C LEU A 17 -14.30 3.44 4.65
N ALA A 18 -13.08 3.05 4.98
CA ALA A 18 -12.58 2.96 6.34
C ALA A 18 -12.39 4.34 6.98
N GLY A 19 -11.91 5.31 6.21
CA GLY A 19 -11.75 6.69 6.66
C GLY A 19 -13.07 7.37 7.00
N LEU A 20 -14.15 7.02 6.32
CA LEU A 20 -15.49 7.51 6.64
C LEU A 20 -16.15 6.73 7.79
N LEU A 21 -15.89 5.42 7.89
CA LEU A 21 -16.51 4.55 8.90
C LEU A 21 -16.29 5.06 10.34
N VAL A 22 -15.14 5.65 10.64
CA VAL A 22 -14.81 6.18 11.97
C VAL A 22 -15.71 7.34 12.41
N CYS A 23 -16.44 7.96 11.48
CA CYS A 23 -17.42 9.00 11.83
C CYS A 23 -18.66 8.44 12.56
N TRP A 24 -18.91 7.14 12.44
CA TRP A 24 -20.07 6.46 13.03
C TRP A 24 -19.68 5.36 14.02
N VAL A 25 -18.47 4.81 13.89
CA VAL A 25 -17.99 3.68 14.70
C VAL A 25 -16.67 4.04 15.34
N THR A 26 -16.62 3.94 16.68
CA THR A 26 -15.37 4.09 17.43
C THR A 26 -14.61 2.77 17.40
N VAL A 27 -13.46 2.74 16.74
CA VAL A 27 -12.61 1.54 16.65
C VAL A 27 -11.47 1.65 17.67
N PRO A 28 -11.30 0.66 18.57
CA PRO A 28 -10.22 0.67 19.54
C PRO A 28 -8.85 0.70 18.85
N ARG A 29 -7.93 1.54 19.33
CA ARG A 29 -6.57 1.68 18.78
C ARG A 29 -5.86 0.33 18.63
N ARG A 30 -6.05 -0.58 19.60
CA ARG A 30 -5.48 -1.92 19.58
C ARG A 30 -5.99 -2.77 18.41
N LEU A 31 -7.29 -2.66 18.08
CA LEU A 31 -7.87 -3.38 16.95
C LEU A 31 -7.33 -2.85 15.62
N ILE A 32 -7.13 -1.55 15.50
CA ILE A 32 -6.49 -0.93 14.32
C ILE A 32 -5.08 -1.52 14.10
N GLY A 33 -4.29 -1.66 15.18
CA GLY A 33 -2.96 -2.28 15.10
C GLY A 33 -2.99 -3.77 14.71
N ILE A 34 -3.95 -4.54 15.22
CA ILE A 34 -4.14 -5.95 14.86
C ILE A 34 -4.52 -6.09 13.38
N LEU A 35 -5.44 -5.26 12.89
CA LEU A 35 -5.82 -5.23 11.47
C LEU A 35 -4.65 -4.82 10.57
N ALA A 36 -3.84 -3.86 11.01
CA ALA A 36 -2.64 -3.45 10.27
C ALA A 36 -1.61 -4.59 10.20
N GLY A 37 -1.40 -5.32 11.30
CA GLY A 37 -0.55 -6.50 11.32
C GLY A 37 -1.06 -7.58 10.36
N PHE A 38 -2.35 -7.86 10.38
CA PHE A 38 -2.97 -8.81 9.45
C PHE A 38 -2.75 -8.40 7.98
N GLY A 39 -2.99 -7.14 7.63
CA GLY A 39 -2.74 -6.61 6.29
C GLY A 39 -1.27 -6.69 5.89
N ALA A 40 -0.34 -6.37 6.81
CA ALA A 40 1.09 -6.51 6.57
C ALA A 40 1.48 -7.96 6.23
N GLY A 41 0.92 -8.94 6.95
CA GLY A 41 1.15 -10.35 6.66
C GLY A 41 0.63 -10.78 5.30
N ALA A 42 -0.57 -10.34 4.93
CA ALA A 42 -1.14 -10.60 3.61
C ALA A 42 -0.29 -9.98 2.48
N LEU A 43 0.22 -8.77 2.67
CA LEU A 43 1.11 -8.12 1.71
C LEU A 43 2.49 -8.83 1.61
N ILE A 44 3.05 -9.32 2.73
CA ILE A 44 4.29 -10.13 2.69
C ILE A 44 4.08 -11.38 1.84
N ALA A 45 2.94 -12.08 2.00
CA ALA A 45 2.61 -13.24 1.18
C ALA A 45 2.51 -12.86 -0.30
N ALA A 46 1.78 -11.78 -0.63
CA ALA A 46 1.63 -11.30 -1.99
C ALA A 46 2.98 -10.93 -2.63
N VAL A 47 3.87 -10.24 -1.90
CA VAL A 47 5.23 -9.98 -2.38
C VAL A 47 5.98 -11.27 -2.65
N SER A 48 5.88 -12.25 -1.74
CA SER A 48 6.68 -13.48 -1.79
C SER A 48 6.22 -14.44 -2.88
N PHE A 49 4.92 -14.53 -3.13
CA PHE A 49 4.35 -15.53 -4.04
C PHE A 49 3.86 -14.93 -5.36
N ASP A 50 3.32 -13.71 -5.34
CA ASP A 50 2.84 -13.07 -6.57
C ASP A 50 4.00 -12.32 -7.26
N LEU A 51 4.58 -11.28 -6.62
CA LEU A 51 5.56 -10.43 -7.28
C LEU A 51 6.91 -11.11 -7.52
N LEU A 52 7.41 -11.90 -6.57
CA LEU A 52 8.66 -12.64 -6.77
C LEU A 52 8.46 -13.82 -7.72
N GLY A 53 7.27 -14.41 -7.81
CA GLY A 53 6.88 -15.37 -8.82
C GLY A 53 6.92 -14.77 -10.24
N GLU A 54 6.46 -13.54 -10.40
CA GLU A 54 6.55 -12.78 -11.66
C GLU A 54 8.01 -12.49 -12.09
N ALA A 55 8.94 -12.46 -11.13
CA ALA A 55 10.36 -12.16 -11.37
C ALA A 55 11.25 -13.41 -11.53
N GLU A 56 10.68 -14.61 -11.67
CA GLU A 56 11.43 -15.89 -11.79
C GLU A 56 12.37 -15.95 -13.00
N GLY A 57 12.14 -15.14 -14.03
CA GLY A 57 13.01 -15.04 -15.19
C GLY A 57 14.38 -14.41 -14.91
N LEU A 58 14.55 -13.74 -13.76
CA LEU A 58 15.80 -13.09 -13.38
C LEU A 58 16.75 -14.05 -12.66
N GLY A 59 18.05 -13.91 -12.92
CA GLY A 59 19.07 -14.54 -12.09
C GLY A 59 19.10 -13.92 -10.67
N SER A 60 19.47 -14.71 -9.66
CA SER A 60 19.44 -14.29 -8.24
C SER A 60 20.13 -12.94 -7.96
N TRP A 61 21.23 -12.64 -8.65
CA TRP A 61 21.93 -11.37 -8.52
C TRP A 61 21.15 -10.21 -9.14
N GLU A 62 20.56 -10.42 -10.30
CA GLU A 62 19.76 -9.42 -11.00
C GLU A 62 18.48 -9.11 -10.21
N LEU A 63 17.80 -10.14 -9.69
CA LEU A 63 16.67 -10.01 -8.79
C LEU A 63 17.02 -9.13 -7.57
N ALA A 64 18.10 -9.49 -6.87
CA ALA A 64 18.55 -8.72 -5.69
C ALA A 64 18.86 -7.26 -6.03
N LEU A 65 19.50 -7.00 -7.17
CA LEU A 65 19.83 -5.65 -7.62
C LEU A 65 18.57 -4.82 -7.85
N TRP A 66 17.59 -5.36 -8.59
CA TRP A 66 16.34 -4.64 -8.87
C TRP A 66 15.50 -4.41 -7.62
N MET A 67 15.48 -5.36 -6.69
CA MET A 67 14.85 -5.17 -5.38
C MET A 67 15.52 -4.04 -4.61
N LEU A 68 16.85 -3.96 -4.57
CA LEU A 68 17.58 -2.87 -3.89
C LEU A 68 17.33 -1.52 -4.55
N ILE A 69 17.19 -1.48 -5.87
CA ILE A 69 16.77 -0.26 -6.58
C ILE A 69 15.36 0.14 -6.14
N GLY A 70 14.43 -0.81 -6.03
CA GLY A 70 13.07 -0.57 -5.52
C GLY A 70 13.05 0.00 -4.11
N VAL A 71 13.87 -0.55 -3.20
CA VAL A 71 14.09 0.01 -1.85
C VAL A 71 14.58 1.45 -1.92
N ALA A 72 15.59 1.74 -2.75
CA ALA A 72 16.15 3.09 -2.87
C ALA A 72 15.14 4.08 -3.45
N VAL A 73 14.32 3.67 -4.42
CA VAL A 73 13.24 4.49 -5.00
C VAL A 73 12.18 4.80 -3.95
N PHE A 74 11.73 3.78 -3.19
CA PHE A 74 10.74 3.98 -2.13
C PHE A 74 11.26 4.91 -1.04
N LEU A 75 12.43 4.60 -0.45
CA LEU A 75 13.00 5.42 0.63
C LEU A 75 13.35 6.84 0.17
N GLY A 76 13.78 7.00 -1.08
CA GLY A 76 14.02 8.31 -1.69
C GLY A 76 12.73 9.12 -1.85
N GLY A 77 11.67 8.48 -2.29
CA GLY A 77 10.33 9.07 -2.39
C GLY A 77 9.77 9.47 -1.03
N ASP A 78 9.83 8.57 -0.06
CA ASP A 78 9.39 8.79 1.32
C ASP A 78 10.15 9.96 1.96
N PHE A 79 11.48 10.00 1.84
CA PHE A 79 12.31 11.10 2.31
C PHE A 79 11.94 12.46 1.68
N VAL A 80 11.68 12.48 0.37
CA VAL A 80 11.27 13.73 -0.32
C VAL A 80 9.90 14.20 0.18
N VAL A 81 8.96 13.29 0.35
CA VAL A 81 7.61 13.59 0.85
C VAL A 81 7.68 14.06 2.30
N GLU A 82 8.39 13.35 3.17
CA GLU A 82 8.57 13.74 4.56
C GLU A 82 9.21 15.12 4.68
N ARG A 83 10.25 15.40 3.90
CA ARG A 83 10.92 16.72 3.90
C ARG A 83 10.03 17.85 3.37
N ARG A 84 9.13 17.57 2.41
CA ARG A 84 8.24 18.58 1.81
C ARG A 84 6.96 18.81 2.61
N PHE A 85 6.43 17.77 3.24
CA PHE A 85 5.11 17.77 3.83
C PHE A 85 5.08 17.33 5.31
N GLY A 86 6.16 16.72 5.83
CA GLY A 86 6.21 16.12 7.17
C GLY A 86 6.59 17.07 8.30
N SER A 87 7.21 18.22 8.03
CA SER A 87 7.67 19.14 9.06
C SER A 87 6.75 20.34 9.24
N GLU A 88 6.27 20.56 10.44
CA GLU A 88 5.86 21.84 11.06
C GLU A 88 4.48 22.43 10.75
N GLY A 89 3.62 21.93 9.85
CA GLY A 89 2.38 22.64 9.54
C GLY A 89 1.08 21.86 9.68
N ALA A 90 1.11 20.57 9.51
CA ALA A 90 -0.06 19.70 9.60
C ALA A 90 0.10 18.79 10.81
N GLY A 91 -0.44 19.17 11.95
CA GLY A 91 -0.39 18.33 13.16
C GLY A 91 -0.68 16.86 12.87
N GLY A 92 0.11 15.99 13.48
CA GLY A 92 0.08 14.51 13.48
C GLY A 92 -0.79 13.75 12.46
N ALA A 93 -2.10 14.03 12.44
CA ALA A 93 -3.05 13.32 11.57
C ALA A 93 -2.84 13.55 10.07
N MET A 94 -2.45 14.78 9.67
CA MET A 94 -2.20 15.08 8.25
C MET A 94 -0.91 14.45 7.75
N GLY A 95 0.10 14.34 8.60
CA GLY A 95 1.32 13.59 8.29
C GLY A 95 1.04 12.11 8.01
N ILE A 96 0.12 11.49 8.75
CA ILE A 96 -0.29 10.10 8.53
C ILE A 96 -1.04 9.96 7.20
N VAL A 97 -1.89 10.94 6.83
CA VAL A 97 -2.54 10.92 5.51
C VAL A 97 -1.52 10.99 4.38
N VAL A 98 -0.52 11.86 4.51
CA VAL A 98 0.58 11.95 3.55
C VAL A 98 1.34 10.63 3.48
N GLY A 99 1.61 9.99 4.62
CA GLY A 99 2.18 8.63 4.68
C GLY A 99 1.33 7.61 3.94
N SER A 100 0.00 7.65 4.13
CA SER A 100 -0.92 6.74 3.41
C SER A 100 -0.89 6.94 1.88
N VAL A 101 -0.63 8.16 1.40
CA VAL A 101 -0.40 8.41 -0.04
C VAL A 101 0.91 7.80 -0.50
N VAL A 102 1.98 7.97 0.30
CA VAL A 102 3.30 7.40 -0.01
C VAL A 102 3.24 5.89 -0.07
N ASP A 103 2.48 5.25 0.82
CA ASP A 103 2.29 3.80 0.84
C ASP A 103 1.39 3.33 -0.32
N GLY A 104 0.31 4.03 -0.62
CA GLY A 104 -0.67 3.65 -1.64
C GLY A 104 -0.21 3.84 -3.09
N VAL A 105 0.72 4.76 -3.34
CA VAL A 105 1.25 5.02 -4.70
C VAL A 105 2.06 3.82 -5.23
N PRO A 106 3.03 3.24 -4.50
CA PRO A 106 3.75 2.04 -4.94
C PRO A 106 2.83 0.86 -5.23
N GLU A 107 1.89 0.56 -4.32
CA GLU A 107 0.90 -0.51 -4.50
C GLU A 107 0.09 -0.33 -5.79
N SER A 108 -0.32 0.91 -6.05
CA SER A 108 -1.11 1.24 -7.24
C SER A 108 -0.30 1.14 -8.53
N ILE A 109 0.97 1.56 -8.52
CA ILE A 109 1.88 1.40 -9.67
C ILE A 109 2.02 -0.07 -10.05
N ILE A 110 2.09 -0.98 -9.07
CA ILE A 110 2.19 -2.42 -9.31
C ILE A 110 0.98 -2.93 -10.09
N PHE A 111 -0.24 -2.56 -9.71
CA PHE A 111 -1.43 -2.93 -10.48
C PHE A 111 -1.35 -2.47 -11.95
N GLY A 112 -0.80 -1.28 -12.16
CA GLY A 112 -0.57 -0.77 -13.51
C GLY A 112 0.42 -1.62 -14.29
N ILE A 113 1.52 -1.99 -13.67
CA ILE A 113 2.57 -2.83 -14.27
C ILE A 113 2.00 -4.22 -14.61
N GLN A 114 1.30 -4.88 -13.69
CA GLN A 114 0.70 -6.19 -13.91
C GLN A 114 -0.25 -6.19 -15.11
N ILE A 115 -1.11 -5.19 -15.24
CA ILE A 115 -2.02 -5.08 -16.39
C ILE A 115 -1.26 -4.83 -17.70
N ALA A 116 -0.18 -4.05 -17.68
CA ALA A 116 0.59 -3.74 -18.89
C ALA A 116 1.42 -4.94 -19.38
N THR A 117 1.82 -5.82 -18.48
CA THR A 117 2.65 -7.01 -18.79
C THR A 117 1.82 -8.26 -19.03
N ASP A 118 0.47 -8.13 -19.12
CA ASP A 118 -0.48 -9.24 -19.22
C ASP A 118 -0.34 -10.29 -18.09
N PHE A 119 0.27 -9.89 -16.97
CA PHE A 119 0.32 -10.73 -15.77
C PHE A 119 -1.07 -10.79 -15.13
N PRO A 120 -1.55 -11.97 -14.74
CA PRO A 120 -2.83 -12.08 -14.06
C PRO A 120 -2.76 -11.34 -12.73
N VAL A 121 -3.62 -10.32 -12.58
CA VAL A 121 -3.73 -9.60 -11.30
C VAL A 121 -4.21 -10.57 -10.23
N SER A 122 -3.35 -10.81 -9.24
CA SER A 122 -3.68 -11.68 -8.12
C SER A 122 -4.79 -11.08 -7.27
N ILE A 123 -5.89 -11.85 -7.11
CA ILE A 123 -6.99 -11.47 -6.21
C ILE A 123 -6.48 -11.36 -4.77
N SER A 124 -5.52 -12.21 -4.40
CA SER A 124 -4.88 -12.19 -3.08
C SER A 124 -4.15 -10.87 -2.85
N PHE A 125 -3.42 -10.37 -3.85
CA PHE A 125 -2.74 -9.07 -3.76
C PHE A 125 -3.74 -7.90 -3.64
N VAL A 126 -4.79 -7.88 -4.46
CA VAL A 126 -5.87 -6.86 -4.36
C VAL A 126 -6.51 -6.88 -2.97
N ALA A 127 -6.83 -8.07 -2.46
CA ALA A 127 -7.41 -8.23 -1.13
C ALA A 127 -6.44 -7.80 -0.01
N ALA A 128 -5.15 -8.13 -0.14
CA ALA A 128 -4.12 -7.72 0.80
C ALA A 128 -4.00 -6.19 0.89
N VAL A 129 -3.94 -5.50 -0.25
CA VAL A 129 -3.92 -4.04 -0.33
C VAL A 129 -5.20 -3.45 0.26
N PHE A 130 -6.36 -4.00 -0.12
CA PHE A 130 -7.66 -3.52 0.40
C PHE A 130 -7.72 -3.61 1.92
N VAL A 131 -7.27 -4.72 2.51
CA VAL A 131 -7.31 -4.94 3.96
C VAL A 131 -6.26 -4.11 4.69
N SER A 132 -5.03 -3.99 4.16
CA SER A 132 -3.95 -3.21 4.77
C SER A 132 -4.28 -1.72 4.86
N ASN A 133 -5.03 -1.19 3.91
CA ASN A 133 -5.45 0.21 3.85
C ASN A 133 -6.50 0.58 4.92
N ILE A 134 -7.31 -0.38 5.37
CA ILE A 134 -8.37 -0.13 6.36
C ILE A 134 -7.80 0.55 7.62
N PRO A 135 -6.83 -0.02 8.33
CA PRO A 135 -6.26 0.60 9.52
C PRO A 135 -5.51 1.89 9.22
N GLN A 136 -4.90 2.01 8.05
CA GLN A 136 -4.14 3.21 7.63
C GLN A 136 -5.06 4.44 7.48
N ALA A 137 -6.29 4.25 7.01
CA ALA A 137 -7.26 5.33 6.91
C ALA A 137 -7.99 5.61 8.22
N MET A 138 -8.28 4.56 9.02
CA MET A 138 -9.03 4.70 10.27
C MET A 138 -8.33 5.57 11.29
N ALA A 139 -7.02 5.37 11.52
CA ALA A 139 -6.28 6.09 12.54
C ALA A 139 -6.28 7.61 12.32
N PRO A 140 -5.80 8.14 11.16
CA PRO A 140 -5.77 9.57 10.93
C PRO A 140 -7.17 10.19 10.82
N SER A 141 -8.15 9.43 10.29
CA SER A 141 -9.53 9.92 10.20
C SER A 141 -10.17 10.11 11.58
N ALA A 142 -9.89 9.22 12.54
CA ALA A 142 -10.37 9.37 13.90
C ALA A 142 -9.80 10.64 14.56
N ASP A 143 -8.50 10.90 14.37
CA ASP A 143 -7.83 12.10 14.92
C ASP A 143 -8.34 13.38 14.26
N LEU A 144 -8.55 13.36 12.92
CA LEU A 144 -9.12 14.50 12.18
C LEU A 144 -10.57 14.76 12.57
N ALA A 145 -11.39 13.73 12.74
CA ALA A 145 -12.76 13.86 13.22
C ALA A 145 -12.81 14.44 14.64
N ALA A 146 -11.94 13.97 15.55
CA ALA A 146 -11.79 14.52 16.89
C ALA A 146 -11.34 15.99 16.87
N SER A 147 -10.60 16.42 15.85
CA SER A 147 -10.20 17.81 15.60
C SER A 147 -11.27 18.66 14.92
N GLY A 148 -12.50 18.12 14.77
CA GLY A 148 -13.65 18.86 14.24
C GLY A 148 -13.80 18.83 12.70
N TRP A 149 -13.13 17.93 12.01
CA TRP A 149 -13.35 17.75 10.58
C TRP A 149 -14.72 17.13 10.29
N SER A 150 -15.42 17.71 9.33
CA SER A 150 -16.71 17.16 8.89
C SER A 150 -16.52 15.89 8.04
N VAL A 151 -17.54 15.03 8.04
CA VAL A 151 -17.61 13.83 7.18
C VAL A 151 -17.34 14.16 5.69
N ARG A 152 -17.89 15.28 5.23
CA ARG A 152 -17.68 15.76 3.86
C ARG A 152 -16.21 16.07 3.57
N ARG A 153 -15.53 16.71 4.51
CA ARG A 153 -14.11 17.08 4.36
C ARG A 153 -13.21 15.85 4.37
N LEU A 154 -13.49 14.89 5.27
CA LEU A 154 -12.81 13.59 5.28
C LEU A 154 -13.06 12.81 4.00
N GLY A 155 -14.31 12.74 3.54
CA GLY A 155 -14.65 12.05 2.29
C GLY A 155 -13.96 12.66 1.07
N THR A 156 -13.88 13.99 0.97
CA THR A 156 -13.16 14.66 -0.11
C THR A 156 -11.66 14.34 -0.07
N LEU A 157 -11.05 14.35 1.13
CA LEU A 157 -9.65 14.03 1.31
C LEU A 157 -9.33 12.62 0.80
N TRP A 158 -10.05 11.61 1.32
CA TRP A 158 -9.81 10.23 0.92
C TRP A 158 -10.18 9.93 -0.52
N LEU A 159 -11.21 10.59 -1.06
CA LEU A 159 -11.52 10.48 -2.48
C LEU A 159 -10.37 10.99 -3.35
N LEU A 160 -9.75 12.11 -2.99
CA LEU A 160 -8.59 12.62 -3.71
C LEU A 160 -7.39 11.67 -3.62
N VAL A 161 -7.15 11.06 -2.46
CA VAL A 161 -6.09 10.05 -2.29
C VAL A 161 -6.36 8.84 -3.19
N VAL A 162 -7.56 8.29 -3.16
CA VAL A 162 -7.96 7.14 -3.99
C VAL A 162 -7.82 7.45 -5.49
N LEU A 163 -8.23 8.64 -5.91
CA LEU A 163 -8.07 9.06 -7.32
C LEU A 163 -6.61 9.25 -7.70
N ALA A 164 -5.78 9.79 -6.80
CA ALA A 164 -4.33 9.90 -7.02
C ALA A 164 -3.67 8.53 -7.18
N CYS A 165 -4.08 7.55 -6.38
CA CYS A 165 -3.65 6.15 -6.51
C CYS A 165 -4.10 5.54 -7.85
N GLY A 166 -5.33 5.80 -8.30
CA GLY A 166 -5.78 5.41 -9.64
C GLY A 166 -4.93 6.00 -10.76
N VAL A 167 -4.55 7.28 -10.63
CA VAL A 167 -3.61 7.92 -11.57
C VAL A 167 -2.23 7.26 -11.50
N ALA A 168 -1.73 6.93 -10.31
CA ALA A 168 -0.46 6.21 -10.14
C ALA A 168 -0.48 4.84 -10.83
N ALA A 169 -1.59 4.09 -10.74
CA ALA A 169 -1.76 2.84 -11.47
C ALA A 169 -1.75 3.05 -12.99
N ALA A 170 -2.43 4.09 -13.49
CA ALA A 170 -2.39 4.41 -14.91
C ALA A 170 -0.99 4.81 -15.40
N LEU A 171 -0.22 5.52 -14.58
CA LEU A 171 1.18 5.86 -14.87
C LEU A 171 2.08 4.62 -14.84
N GLY A 172 1.88 3.70 -13.89
CA GLY A 172 2.56 2.40 -13.84
C GLY A 172 2.33 1.59 -15.11
N TYR A 173 1.08 1.54 -15.58
CA TYR A 173 0.72 0.93 -16.87
C TYR A 173 1.50 1.55 -18.04
N LEU A 174 1.49 2.87 -18.15
CA LEU A 174 2.17 3.57 -19.26
C LEU A 174 3.70 3.36 -19.23
N ALA A 175 4.28 3.33 -18.03
CA ALA A 175 5.71 3.10 -17.86
C ALA A 175 6.12 1.69 -18.29
N ALA A 176 5.30 0.69 -17.96
CA ALA A 176 5.54 -0.70 -18.32
C ALA A 176 5.24 -0.95 -19.82
N ASP A 177 4.15 -0.41 -20.35
CA ASP A 177 3.76 -0.54 -21.77
C ASP A 177 4.79 0.09 -22.70
N ALA A 178 5.42 1.19 -22.29
CA ALA A 178 6.52 1.82 -23.04
C ALA A 178 7.83 1.03 -22.97
N SER A 179 7.92 0.03 -22.08
CA SER A 179 9.10 -0.83 -21.90
C SER A 179 8.94 -2.11 -22.72
N SER A 180 10.04 -2.65 -23.26
CA SER A 180 9.96 -3.96 -23.94
C SER A 180 9.58 -5.06 -22.94
N SER A 181 8.91 -6.11 -23.43
CA SER A 181 8.44 -7.27 -22.61
C SER A 181 9.52 -7.94 -21.76
N ALA A 182 10.81 -7.76 -22.08
CA ALA A 182 11.94 -8.22 -21.27
C ALA A 182 12.10 -7.49 -19.92
N ASN A 183 11.28 -6.47 -19.63
CA ASN A 183 11.39 -5.67 -18.42
C ASN A 183 10.31 -5.98 -17.37
N GLY A 184 9.35 -6.86 -17.65
CA GLY A 184 8.29 -7.23 -16.70
C GLY A 184 8.86 -7.78 -15.40
N ASP A 185 9.74 -8.77 -15.48
CA ASP A 185 10.41 -9.41 -14.34
C ASP A 185 11.19 -8.39 -13.48
N ARG A 186 11.88 -7.44 -14.15
CA ARG A 186 12.62 -6.36 -13.47
C ARG A 186 11.70 -5.40 -12.75
N MET A 187 10.57 -5.06 -13.36
CA MET A 187 9.55 -4.21 -12.75
C MET A 187 8.91 -4.88 -11.54
N ALA A 188 8.62 -6.18 -11.62
CA ALA A 188 8.11 -6.97 -10.52
C ALA A 188 9.12 -7.04 -9.35
N ALA A 189 10.39 -7.27 -9.64
CA ALA A 189 11.47 -7.27 -8.65
C ALA A 189 11.63 -5.89 -7.97
N LEU A 190 11.61 -4.81 -8.75
CA LEU A 190 11.66 -3.44 -8.24
C LEU A 190 10.47 -3.14 -7.32
N ALA A 191 9.27 -3.52 -7.76
CA ALA A 191 8.04 -3.36 -7.00
C ALA A 191 8.08 -4.16 -5.67
N ALA A 192 8.53 -5.41 -5.72
CA ALA A 192 8.72 -6.25 -4.54
C ALA A 192 9.65 -5.61 -3.50
N GLY A 193 10.78 -5.05 -3.94
CA GLY A 193 11.71 -4.34 -3.08
C GLY A 193 11.11 -3.09 -2.44
N GLY A 194 10.40 -2.28 -3.22
CA GLY A 194 9.71 -1.08 -2.74
C GLY A 194 8.63 -1.40 -1.70
N LEU A 195 7.79 -2.43 -1.95
CA LEU A 195 6.78 -2.87 -1.00
C LEU A 195 7.38 -3.43 0.29
N LEU A 196 8.46 -4.21 0.22
CA LEU A 196 9.14 -4.69 1.45
C LEU A 196 9.70 -3.52 2.27
N ALA A 197 10.26 -2.51 1.61
CA ALA A 197 10.72 -1.30 2.30
C ALA A 197 9.55 -0.55 2.98
N MET A 198 8.42 -0.38 2.28
CA MET A 198 7.20 0.21 2.83
C MET A 198 6.70 -0.58 4.04
N LEU A 199 6.57 -1.90 3.92
CA LEU A 199 6.09 -2.76 5.00
C LEU A 199 6.94 -2.62 6.26
N THR A 200 8.27 -2.65 6.10
CA THR A 200 9.20 -2.59 7.23
C THR A 200 9.37 -1.19 7.81
N ASN A 201 9.26 -0.16 6.99
CA ASN A 201 9.48 1.23 7.41
C ASN A 201 8.20 1.92 7.92
N SER A 202 7.04 1.54 7.41
CA SER A 202 5.76 2.18 7.70
C SER A 202 4.76 1.24 8.40
N LEU A 203 4.26 0.23 7.71
CA LEU A 203 3.09 -0.54 8.14
C LEU A 203 3.36 -1.44 9.37
N MET A 204 4.49 -2.13 9.42
CA MET A 204 4.82 -3.00 10.56
C MET A 204 5.08 -2.21 11.86
N PRO A 205 5.86 -1.11 11.86
CA PRO A 205 5.98 -0.25 13.03
C PRO A 205 4.64 0.33 13.48
N PHE A 206 3.82 0.80 12.55
CA PHE A 206 2.47 1.29 12.83
C PHE A 206 1.59 0.22 13.51
N ALA A 207 1.64 -1.01 13.03
CA ALA A 207 0.88 -2.14 13.57
C ALA A 207 1.34 -2.49 14.99
N TYR A 208 2.65 -2.59 15.19
CA TYR A 208 3.23 -2.96 16.48
C TYR A 208 3.02 -1.89 17.56
N ASP A 209 3.16 -0.62 17.22
CA ASP A 209 2.93 0.51 18.15
C ASP A 209 1.49 0.49 18.72
N ARG A 210 0.52 0.04 17.94
CA ARG A 210 -0.90 0.02 18.32
C ARG A 210 -1.38 -1.32 18.86
N GLY A 211 -0.94 -2.43 18.27
CA GLY A 211 -1.42 -3.78 18.54
C GLY A 211 -0.48 -4.61 19.42
N GLY A 212 0.79 -4.19 19.56
CA GLY A 212 1.82 -4.92 20.30
C GLY A 212 2.04 -6.33 19.72
N ALA A 213 2.33 -7.30 20.58
CA ALA A 213 2.55 -8.69 20.19
C ALA A 213 1.37 -9.33 19.41
N LEU A 214 0.13 -8.85 19.63
CA LEU A 214 -1.03 -9.35 18.88
C LEU A 214 -1.00 -8.91 17.41
N ALA A 215 -0.41 -7.76 17.08
CA ALA A 215 -0.19 -7.38 15.69
C ALA A 215 0.77 -8.35 15.00
N GLY A 216 1.84 -8.78 15.68
CA GLY A 216 2.75 -9.81 15.16
C GLY A 216 2.07 -11.16 14.93
N ALA A 217 1.23 -11.61 15.86
CA ALA A 217 0.43 -12.82 15.67
C ALA A 217 -0.54 -12.68 14.49
N ALA A 218 -1.20 -11.53 14.36
CA ALA A 218 -2.11 -11.23 13.25
C ALA A 218 -1.36 -11.19 11.91
N THR A 219 -0.09 -10.74 11.88
CA THR A 219 0.76 -10.78 10.67
C THR A 219 0.94 -12.21 10.17
N VAL A 220 1.23 -13.15 11.07
CA VAL A 220 1.35 -14.57 10.68
C VAL A 220 0.01 -15.12 10.18
N VAL A 221 -1.09 -14.78 10.82
CA VAL A 221 -2.44 -15.21 10.38
C VAL A 221 -2.76 -14.63 8.99
N GLY A 222 -2.50 -13.34 8.76
CA GLY A 222 -2.73 -12.71 7.47
C GLY A 222 -1.90 -13.33 6.35
N PHE A 223 -0.62 -13.61 6.64
CA PHE A 223 0.26 -14.34 5.72
C PHE A 223 -0.31 -15.72 5.37
N CYS A 224 -0.63 -16.54 6.37
CA CYS A 224 -1.15 -17.89 6.14
C CYS A 224 -2.47 -17.90 5.35
N LEU A 225 -3.38 -16.99 5.66
CA LEU A 225 -4.66 -16.91 4.94
C LEU A 225 -4.48 -16.44 3.49
N SER A 226 -3.55 -15.52 3.24
CA SER A 226 -3.22 -15.10 1.87
C SER A 226 -2.63 -16.26 1.06
N VAL A 227 -1.71 -17.04 1.63
CA VAL A 227 -1.13 -18.23 0.98
C VAL A 227 -2.18 -19.30 0.67
N LEU A 228 -3.20 -19.46 1.52
CA LEU A 228 -4.30 -20.41 1.25
C LEU A 228 -5.24 -19.94 0.12
N GLY A 229 -5.20 -18.65 -0.23
CA GLY A 229 -6.02 -18.06 -1.28
C GLY A 229 -5.32 -17.93 -2.64
N THR A 230 -4.00 -18.20 -2.70
CA THR A 230 -3.21 -18.32 -3.93
C THR A 230 -3.25 -19.75 -4.44
#